data_446bbf0242b0aaceda64177cafeba413
#
_entry.id   446bbf0242b0aaceda64177cafeba413
#
_cell.length_a   1.000
_cell.length_b   1.000
_cell.length_c   1.000
_cell.angle_alpha   90.00
_cell.angle_beta   90.00
_cell.angle_gamma   90.00
#
_symmetry.space_group_name_H-M   'P 1'
#
loop_
_entity.id
_entity.type
_entity.pdbx_description
1 polymer ?
#
loop_
_entity_poly.entity_id
_entity_poly.type
_entity_poly.pdbx_seq_one_letter_code
_entity_poly.pdbx_strand_id
1 'polypeptide(L)'
;AQRTMCTDLGVSKDFSYARVNESDLRDAKCLYIEGYLSASELSSQSAARSAALAKASSTQVALTLSDISMIEFCRDGLSAIMGDGVDTLFCNADEATAWAKTDRLDIAISELKDIAKELYVTLGSEGAEVCNLEGRWQVGGESVVAVDTNGAGDMFAGACLAARLQGAEAIDAARFANRAAARVITQFGARLPSLTDYQLLRATE
;
A
#
# COMPACT_ATOMS: atom_id res chain seq x y z
N ALA A 1 13.19 2.28 -15.04
CA ALA A 1 12.32 2.33 -16.21
C ALA A 1 11.01 3.00 -15.80
N GLN A 2 10.56 4.01 -16.56
CA GLN A 2 9.23 4.61 -16.38
C GLN A 2 8.21 3.76 -17.12
N ARG A 3 7.01 3.61 -16.53
CA ARG A 3 5.89 2.89 -17.15
C ARG A 3 4.69 3.82 -17.32
N THR A 4 3.88 3.56 -18.32
CA THR A 4 2.56 4.16 -18.50
C THR A 4 1.53 3.04 -18.47
N MET A 5 0.44 3.22 -17.72
CA MET A 5 -0.67 2.26 -17.67
C MET A 5 -1.90 2.87 -18.32
N CYS A 6 -2.55 2.09 -19.20
CA CYS A 6 -3.89 2.37 -19.70
C CYS A 6 -4.86 1.51 -18.91
N THR A 7 -5.43 2.05 -17.84
CA THR A 7 -6.18 1.30 -16.85
C THR A 7 -7.65 1.17 -17.22
N ASP A 8 -8.14 -0.07 -17.33
CA ASP A 8 -9.56 -0.39 -17.27
C ASP A 8 -9.79 -1.33 -16.08
N LEU A 9 -10.51 -0.86 -15.08
CA LEU A 9 -10.77 -1.59 -13.85
C LEU A 9 -11.78 -2.74 -14.01
N GLY A 10 -12.45 -2.84 -15.17
CA GLY A 10 -13.39 -3.91 -15.46
C GLY A 10 -14.41 -4.11 -14.34
N VAL A 11 -14.56 -5.35 -13.88
CA VAL A 11 -15.51 -5.74 -12.82
C VAL A 11 -15.13 -5.22 -11.42
N SER A 12 -13.92 -4.69 -11.23
CA SER A 12 -13.52 -4.11 -9.93
C SER A 12 -14.37 -2.91 -9.55
N LYS A 13 -14.91 -2.19 -10.55
CA LYS A 13 -15.87 -1.08 -10.34
C LYS A 13 -17.19 -1.53 -9.72
N ASP A 14 -17.53 -2.82 -9.90
CA ASP A 14 -18.79 -3.41 -9.46
C ASP A 14 -18.64 -4.13 -8.10
N PHE A 15 -17.50 -3.92 -7.42
CA PHE A 15 -17.30 -4.47 -6.08
C PHE A 15 -18.38 -3.94 -5.13
N SER A 16 -19.17 -4.87 -4.59
CA SER A 16 -20.28 -4.58 -3.69
C SER A 16 -20.05 -5.18 -2.32
N TYR A 17 -20.42 -4.45 -1.28
CA TYR A 17 -20.38 -4.92 0.10
C TYR A 17 -21.18 -6.21 0.34
N ALA A 18 -22.21 -6.47 -0.47
CA ALA A 18 -22.97 -7.72 -0.41
C ALA A 18 -22.12 -8.99 -0.67
N ARG A 19 -20.90 -8.83 -1.20
CA ARG A 19 -19.93 -9.93 -1.43
C ARG A 19 -18.94 -10.08 -0.28
N VAL A 20 -18.95 -9.18 0.71
CA VAL A 20 -18.06 -9.22 1.87
C VAL A 20 -18.64 -10.19 2.88
N ASN A 21 -17.84 -11.18 3.27
CA ASN A 21 -18.17 -12.01 4.42
C ASN A 21 -17.75 -11.27 5.70
N GLU A 22 -18.73 -10.77 6.45
CA GLU A 22 -18.47 -9.99 7.65
C GLU A 22 -17.77 -10.79 8.75
N SER A 23 -18.00 -12.11 8.86
CA SER A 23 -17.32 -12.94 9.86
C SER A 23 -15.84 -13.06 9.53
N ASP A 24 -15.49 -13.34 8.26
CA ASP A 24 -14.08 -13.42 7.85
C ASP A 24 -13.36 -12.08 8.08
N LEU A 25 -14.05 -10.97 7.83
CA LEU A 25 -13.50 -9.64 8.05
C LEU A 25 -13.24 -9.36 9.55
N ARG A 26 -14.15 -9.79 10.44
CA ARG A 26 -14.00 -9.64 11.90
C ARG A 26 -12.88 -10.50 12.46
N ASP A 27 -12.66 -11.68 11.88
CA ASP A 27 -11.66 -12.64 12.31
C ASP A 27 -10.27 -12.37 11.68
N ALA A 28 -10.19 -11.47 10.69
CA ALA A 28 -8.95 -11.10 10.04
C ALA A 28 -8.06 -10.26 10.97
N LYS A 29 -6.74 -10.39 10.81
CA LYS A 29 -5.77 -9.50 11.49
C LYS A 29 -5.68 -8.14 10.82
N CYS A 30 -5.84 -8.11 9.48
CA CYS A 30 -5.73 -6.90 8.69
C CYS A 30 -6.63 -6.98 7.46
N LEU A 31 -7.31 -5.88 7.16
CA LEU A 31 -7.98 -5.62 5.89
C LEU A 31 -7.07 -4.73 5.06
N TYR A 32 -6.60 -5.24 3.92
CA TYR A 32 -5.88 -4.45 2.93
C TYR A 32 -6.83 -3.98 1.84
N ILE A 33 -6.80 -2.68 1.55
CA ILE A 33 -7.66 -2.03 0.56
C ILE A 33 -6.77 -1.36 -0.50
N GLU A 34 -7.11 -1.57 -1.76
CA GLU A 34 -6.49 -0.86 -2.87
C GLU A 34 -7.25 0.42 -3.21
N GLY A 35 -6.53 1.50 -3.42
CA GLY A 35 -7.09 2.81 -3.78
C GLY A 35 -7.93 2.78 -5.06
N TYR A 36 -7.69 1.82 -5.95
CA TYR A 36 -8.52 1.60 -7.14
C TYR A 36 -10.02 1.39 -6.83
N LEU A 37 -10.35 0.94 -5.61
CA LEU A 37 -11.76 0.84 -5.19
C LEU A 37 -12.45 2.18 -5.03
N SER A 38 -11.71 3.29 -5.01
CA SER A 38 -12.28 4.65 -5.01
C SER A 38 -12.88 5.08 -6.37
N ALA A 39 -12.62 4.33 -7.45
CA ALA A 39 -12.94 4.72 -8.82
C ALA A 39 -14.42 4.64 -9.19
N SER A 40 -15.27 4.01 -8.39
CA SER A 40 -16.73 4.04 -8.56
C SER A 40 -17.41 4.30 -7.22
N GLU A 41 -18.61 4.85 -7.27
CA GLU A 41 -19.41 5.11 -6.07
C GLU A 41 -19.72 3.81 -5.32
N LEU A 42 -20.09 2.74 -6.05
CA LEU A 42 -20.42 1.45 -5.44
C LEU A 42 -19.22 0.82 -4.74
N SER A 43 -18.07 0.74 -5.42
CA SER A 43 -16.87 0.15 -4.83
C SER A 43 -16.31 0.99 -3.68
N SER A 44 -16.34 2.32 -3.81
CA SER A 44 -15.90 3.25 -2.77
C SER A 44 -16.73 3.12 -1.49
N GLN A 45 -18.07 3.16 -1.60
CA GLN A 45 -18.96 2.97 -0.44
C GLN A 45 -18.80 1.58 0.18
N SER A 46 -18.60 0.55 -0.65
CA SER A 46 -18.38 -0.82 -0.18
C SER A 46 -17.07 -0.97 0.58
N ALA A 47 -15.99 -0.38 0.06
CA ALA A 47 -14.68 -0.37 0.71
C ALA A 47 -14.71 0.45 2.03
N ALA A 48 -15.35 1.63 2.01
CA ALA A 48 -15.51 2.45 3.21
C ALA A 48 -16.30 1.73 4.31
N ARG A 49 -17.38 1.03 3.96
CA ARG A 49 -18.15 0.22 4.90
C ARG A 49 -17.33 -0.95 5.44
N SER A 50 -16.52 -1.61 4.60
CA SER A 50 -15.62 -2.69 5.02
C SER A 50 -14.56 -2.17 6.01
N ALA A 51 -13.96 -1.00 5.72
CA ALA A 51 -13.00 -0.36 6.61
C ALA A 51 -13.63 0.00 7.97
N ALA A 52 -14.85 0.55 7.97
CA ALA A 52 -15.57 0.87 9.21
C ALA A 52 -15.87 -0.38 10.05
N LEU A 53 -16.28 -1.49 9.41
CA LEU A 53 -16.50 -2.77 10.11
C LEU A 53 -15.19 -3.33 10.67
N ALA A 54 -14.10 -3.29 9.91
CA ALA A 54 -12.78 -3.75 10.35
C ALA A 54 -12.33 -3.00 11.61
N LYS A 55 -12.40 -1.65 11.59
CA LYS A 55 -12.08 -0.80 12.74
C LYS A 55 -12.95 -1.12 13.96
N ALA A 56 -14.25 -1.29 13.77
CA ALA A 56 -15.19 -1.64 14.85
C ALA A 56 -14.92 -3.03 15.45
N SER A 57 -14.23 -3.91 14.73
CA SER A 57 -13.88 -5.27 15.13
C SER A 57 -12.41 -5.41 15.58
N SER A 58 -11.68 -4.31 15.71
CA SER A 58 -10.24 -4.29 16.01
C SER A 58 -9.36 -4.97 14.94
N THR A 59 -9.88 -5.14 13.74
CA THR A 59 -9.12 -5.55 12.56
C THR A 59 -8.36 -4.34 12.03
N GLN A 60 -7.05 -4.45 11.84
CA GLN A 60 -6.24 -3.37 11.27
C GLN A 60 -6.70 -3.05 9.84
N VAL A 61 -6.63 -1.78 9.47
CA VAL A 61 -6.92 -1.32 8.11
C VAL A 61 -5.65 -0.79 7.47
N ALA A 62 -5.22 -1.41 6.39
CA ALA A 62 -4.13 -0.96 5.55
C ALA A 62 -4.69 -0.50 4.19
N LEU A 63 -4.19 0.61 3.68
CA LEU A 63 -4.61 1.21 2.41
C LEU A 63 -3.39 1.54 1.56
N THR A 64 -3.47 1.37 0.25
CA THR A 64 -2.55 1.99 -0.71
C THR A 64 -3.28 3.07 -1.51
N LEU A 65 -2.58 4.16 -1.85
CA LEU A 65 -3.13 5.20 -2.76
C LEU A 65 -3.21 4.71 -4.20
N SER A 66 -2.43 3.68 -4.56
CA SER A 66 -2.44 2.89 -5.80
C SER A 66 -1.94 3.61 -7.05
N ASP A 67 -2.40 4.82 -7.33
CA ASP A 67 -2.05 5.55 -8.54
C ASP A 67 -2.41 7.03 -8.40
N ILE A 68 -1.64 7.91 -9.05
CA ILE A 68 -1.89 9.36 -9.04
C ILE A 68 -3.28 9.68 -9.59
N SER A 69 -3.77 8.95 -10.58
CA SER A 69 -5.10 9.17 -11.15
C SER A 69 -6.23 8.95 -10.14
N MET A 70 -6.05 8.05 -9.17
CA MET A 70 -7.00 7.87 -8.07
C MET A 70 -7.04 9.10 -7.17
N ILE A 71 -5.90 9.73 -6.95
CA ILE A 71 -5.80 10.96 -6.15
C ILE A 71 -6.41 12.14 -6.88
N GLU A 72 -6.17 12.26 -8.19
CA GLU A 72 -6.64 13.39 -9.00
C GLU A 72 -8.15 13.33 -9.27
N PHE A 73 -8.67 12.13 -9.58
CA PHE A 73 -10.05 11.98 -10.07
C PHE A 73 -11.00 11.31 -9.08
N CYS A 74 -10.48 10.59 -8.06
CA CYS A 74 -11.29 9.79 -7.14
C CYS A 74 -10.97 10.11 -5.66
N ARG A 75 -10.45 11.30 -5.37
CA ARG A 75 -10.03 11.73 -4.03
C ARG A 75 -11.12 11.59 -2.97
N ASP A 76 -12.36 11.96 -3.32
CA ASP A 76 -13.48 11.87 -2.39
C ASP A 76 -13.76 10.41 -1.99
N GLY A 77 -13.64 9.49 -2.94
CA GLY A 77 -13.73 8.05 -2.69
C GLY A 77 -12.61 7.53 -1.80
N LEU A 78 -11.36 7.95 -2.04
CA LEU A 78 -10.23 7.64 -1.16
C LEU A 78 -10.45 8.18 0.26
N SER A 79 -10.89 9.44 0.38
CA SER A 79 -11.18 10.06 1.67
C SER A 79 -12.29 9.32 2.41
N ALA A 80 -13.34 8.89 1.71
CA ALA A 80 -14.42 8.10 2.31
C ALA A 80 -13.92 6.74 2.82
N ILE A 81 -13.01 6.07 2.09
CA ILE A 81 -12.41 4.80 2.52
C ILE A 81 -11.53 5.00 3.76
N MET A 82 -10.74 6.05 3.80
CA MET A 82 -9.88 6.38 4.95
C MET A 82 -10.70 6.71 6.20
N GLY A 83 -11.81 7.44 6.04
CA GLY A 83 -12.61 7.93 7.16
C GLY A 83 -11.75 8.75 8.13
N ASP A 84 -11.77 8.39 9.42
CA ASP A 84 -10.99 9.07 10.47
C ASP A 84 -9.50 8.66 10.51
N GLY A 85 -9.01 7.99 9.46
CA GLY A 85 -7.63 7.50 9.35
C GLY A 85 -7.54 5.98 9.25
N VAL A 86 -6.35 5.48 8.90
CA VAL A 86 -6.04 4.04 8.75
C VAL A 86 -4.89 3.64 9.65
N ASP A 87 -4.72 2.32 9.89
CA ASP A 87 -3.57 1.85 10.67
C ASP A 87 -2.28 1.93 9.86
N THR A 88 -2.34 1.56 8.56
CA THR A 88 -1.17 1.61 7.67
C THR A 88 -1.56 2.24 6.33
N LEU A 89 -0.73 3.17 5.85
CA LEU A 89 -0.87 3.77 4.53
C LEU A 89 0.38 3.53 3.70
N PHE A 90 0.19 3.07 2.47
CA PHE A 90 1.24 2.92 1.46
C PHE A 90 1.03 3.90 0.32
N CYS A 91 2.10 4.54 -0.12
CA CYS A 91 2.14 5.36 -1.33
C CYS A 91 3.57 5.46 -1.86
N ASN A 92 3.74 6.01 -3.06
CA ASN A 92 5.04 6.48 -3.52
C ASN A 92 5.18 7.99 -3.32
N ALA A 93 6.37 8.54 -3.60
CA ALA A 93 6.65 9.97 -3.45
C ALA A 93 5.73 10.86 -4.31
N ASP A 94 5.47 10.44 -5.55
CA ASP A 94 4.62 11.18 -6.47
C ASP A 94 3.16 11.18 -6.01
N GLU A 95 2.66 10.07 -5.51
CA GLU A 95 1.34 9.95 -4.90
C GLU A 95 1.22 10.81 -3.63
N ALA A 96 2.24 10.78 -2.77
CA ALA A 96 2.26 11.58 -1.56
C ALA A 96 2.19 13.09 -1.87
N THR A 97 3.01 13.56 -2.81
CA THR A 97 3.04 14.97 -3.22
C THR A 97 1.75 15.38 -3.96
N ALA A 98 1.18 14.52 -4.78
CA ALA A 98 -0.12 14.75 -5.43
C ALA A 98 -1.25 14.85 -4.38
N TRP A 99 -1.24 14.00 -3.35
CA TRP A 99 -2.21 14.08 -2.26
C TRP A 99 -2.15 15.42 -1.53
N ALA A 100 -0.97 15.84 -1.14
CA ALA A 100 -0.78 17.10 -0.41
C ALA A 100 -0.75 18.35 -1.32
N LYS A 101 -0.88 18.18 -2.65
CA LYS A 101 -0.84 19.27 -3.64
C LYS A 101 0.41 20.17 -3.47
N THR A 102 1.56 19.54 -3.28
CA THR A 102 2.85 20.18 -3.08
C THR A 102 3.95 19.45 -3.84
N ASP A 103 5.04 20.14 -4.19
CA ASP A 103 6.26 19.53 -4.73
C ASP A 103 7.27 19.11 -3.64
N ARG A 104 6.91 19.34 -2.36
CA ARG A 104 7.77 19.07 -1.20
C ARG A 104 7.32 17.80 -0.49
N LEU A 105 8.13 16.75 -0.60
CA LEU A 105 7.84 15.46 0.03
C LEU A 105 7.76 15.54 1.57
N ASP A 106 8.56 16.39 2.21
CA ASP A 106 8.53 16.56 3.67
C ASP A 106 7.17 17.12 4.17
N ILE A 107 6.56 18.03 3.39
CA ILE A 107 5.23 18.57 3.67
C ILE A 107 4.18 17.48 3.43
N ALA A 108 4.28 16.76 2.31
CA ALA A 108 3.36 15.67 1.98
C ALA A 108 3.35 14.58 3.06
N ILE A 109 4.52 14.16 3.52
CA ILE A 109 4.65 13.18 4.60
C ILE A 109 4.03 13.71 5.91
N SER A 110 4.23 15.00 6.22
CA SER A 110 3.64 15.58 7.42
C SER A 110 2.12 15.55 7.39
N GLU A 111 1.49 15.82 6.25
CA GLU A 111 0.04 15.75 6.08
C GLU A 111 -0.47 14.31 6.16
N LEU A 112 0.21 13.36 5.49
CA LEU A 112 -0.20 11.95 5.49
C LEU A 112 -0.06 11.26 6.85
N LYS A 113 0.86 11.71 7.71
CA LYS A 113 1.00 11.24 9.09
C LYS A 113 -0.25 11.49 9.95
N ASP A 114 -1.04 12.50 9.62
CA ASP A 114 -2.28 12.79 10.33
C ASP A 114 -3.41 11.81 9.94
N ILE A 115 -3.22 11.07 8.83
CA ILE A 115 -4.20 10.13 8.28
C ILE A 115 -3.89 8.67 8.66
N ALA A 116 -2.62 8.35 8.94
CA ALA A 116 -2.18 6.97 9.18
C ALA A 116 -1.31 6.84 10.43
N LYS A 117 -1.49 5.75 11.19
CA LYS A 117 -0.62 5.44 12.34
C LYS A 117 0.79 5.03 11.90
N GLU A 118 0.87 4.28 10.80
CA GLU A 118 2.11 3.94 10.10
C GLU A 118 2.01 4.34 8.63
N LEU A 119 2.98 5.09 8.15
CA LEU A 119 3.08 5.54 6.76
C LEU A 119 4.36 5.00 6.14
N TYR A 120 4.23 4.38 4.97
CA TYR A 120 5.33 3.93 4.14
C TYR A 120 5.27 4.63 2.79
N VAL A 121 6.31 5.43 2.49
CA VAL A 121 6.44 6.15 1.22
C VAL A 121 7.61 5.59 0.44
N THR A 122 7.34 4.89 -0.67
CA THR A 122 8.39 4.33 -1.51
C THR A 122 9.06 5.40 -2.36
N LEU A 123 10.39 5.32 -2.47
CA LEU A 123 11.28 6.30 -3.13
C LEU A 123 12.03 5.67 -4.32
N GLY A 124 11.46 4.64 -4.95
CA GLY A 124 12.11 3.91 -6.02
C GLY A 124 13.43 3.26 -5.58
N SER A 125 14.53 3.56 -6.26
CA SER A 125 15.86 3.00 -5.94
C SER A 125 16.43 3.49 -4.61
N GLU A 126 15.92 4.59 -4.06
CA GLU A 126 16.35 5.12 -2.77
C GLU A 126 15.72 4.38 -1.57
N GLY A 127 14.79 3.46 -1.84
CA GLY A 127 14.13 2.65 -0.83
C GLY A 127 12.79 3.22 -0.36
N ALA A 128 12.62 3.47 0.93
CA ALA A 128 11.37 3.97 1.49
C ALA A 128 11.59 4.86 2.72
N GLU A 129 10.68 5.81 2.91
CA GLU A 129 10.47 6.52 4.16
C GLU A 129 9.44 5.76 4.99
N VAL A 130 9.72 5.62 6.28
CA VAL A 130 8.84 5.01 7.28
C VAL A 130 8.52 6.06 8.32
N CYS A 131 7.26 6.28 8.60
CA CYS A 131 6.83 7.22 9.62
C CYS A 131 5.78 6.59 10.53
N ASN A 132 5.93 6.77 11.83
CA ASN A 132 4.94 6.41 12.85
C ASN A 132 5.02 7.37 14.03
N LEU A 133 4.40 7.03 15.16
CA LEU A 133 4.41 7.85 16.38
C LEU A 133 5.83 8.00 17.00
N GLU A 134 6.73 7.07 16.75
CA GLU A 134 8.10 7.07 17.29
C GLU A 134 9.03 7.98 16.49
N GLY A 135 8.75 8.20 15.21
CA GLY A 135 9.57 9.06 14.37
C GLY A 135 9.41 8.86 12.88
N ARG A 136 10.46 9.27 12.16
CA ARG A 136 10.61 9.15 10.72
C ARG A 136 12.00 8.63 10.39
N TRP A 137 12.08 7.64 9.52
CA TRP A 137 13.32 6.98 9.10
C TRP A 137 13.33 6.74 7.61
N GLN A 138 14.49 6.91 7.00
CA GLN A 138 14.75 6.45 5.64
C GLN A 138 15.39 5.06 5.69
N VAL A 139 14.82 4.13 4.95
CA VAL A 139 15.30 2.75 4.79
C VAL A 139 15.79 2.60 3.37
N GLY A 140 17.10 2.39 3.19
CA GLY A 140 17.73 2.31 1.88
C GLY A 140 17.17 1.19 1.00
N GLY A 141 17.18 1.43 -0.31
CA GLY A 141 16.80 0.43 -1.31
C GLY A 141 17.94 -0.53 -1.64
N GLU A 142 17.61 -1.58 -2.41
CA GLU A 142 18.57 -2.54 -2.93
C GLU A 142 19.01 -2.15 -4.34
N SER A 143 20.31 -2.23 -4.62
CA SER A 143 20.85 -1.95 -5.96
C SER A 143 20.68 -3.16 -6.88
N VAL A 144 19.75 -3.06 -7.82
CA VAL A 144 19.45 -4.10 -8.79
C VAL A 144 19.28 -3.52 -10.20
N VAL A 145 19.43 -4.36 -11.22
CA VAL A 145 19.09 -3.99 -12.59
C VAL A 145 17.61 -4.27 -12.80
N ALA A 146 16.82 -3.21 -12.90
CA ALA A 146 15.39 -3.33 -13.12
C ALA A 146 15.08 -3.77 -14.56
N VAL A 147 14.28 -4.83 -14.70
CA VAL A 147 13.74 -5.35 -15.96
C VAL A 147 12.32 -4.85 -16.17
N ASP A 148 11.47 -5.01 -15.15
CA ASP A 148 10.07 -4.58 -15.15
C ASP A 148 9.70 -4.09 -13.75
N THR A 149 9.29 -2.83 -13.63
CA THR A 149 8.90 -2.24 -12.33
C THR A 149 7.44 -2.49 -11.96
N ASN A 150 6.72 -3.26 -12.76
CA ASN A 150 5.33 -3.61 -12.51
C ASN A 150 5.20 -4.45 -11.23
N GLY A 151 4.27 -4.09 -10.33
CA GLY A 151 4.05 -4.78 -9.07
C GLY A 151 5.08 -4.50 -7.97
N ALA A 152 6.05 -3.59 -8.16
CA ALA A 152 7.01 -3.23 -7.12
C ALA A 152 6.32 -2.70 -5.85
N GLY A 153 5.35 -1.81 -6.01
CA GLY A 153 4.56 -1.26 -4.91
C GLY A 153 3.71 -2.33 -4.21
N ASP A 154 3.07 -3.22 -4.98
CA ASP A 154 2.25 -4.31 -4.44
C ASP A 154 3.11 -5.31 -3.66
N MET A 155 4.29 -5.65 -4.20
CA MET A 155 5.25 -6.51 -3.52
C MET A 155 5.76 -5.86 -2.24
N PHE A 156 6.07 -4.56 -2.26
CA PHE A 156 6.49 -3.82 -1.08
C PHE A 156 5.39 -3.87 -0.01
N ALA A 157 4.16 -3.48 -0.34
CA ALA A 157 3.05 -3.46 0.60
C ALA A 157 2.77 -4.87 1.17
N GLY A 158 2.70 -5.89 0.30
CA GLY A 158 2.44 -7.27 0.71
C GLY A 158 3.54 -7.83 1.62
N ALA A 159 4.81 -7.60 1.30
CA ALA A 159 5.95 -8.04 2.12
C ALA A 159 5.99 -7.30 3.46
N CYS A 160 5.79 -5.98 3.45
CA CYS A 160 5.74 -5.16 4.65
C CYS A 160 4.62 -5.64 5.60
N LEU A 161 3.39 -5.80 5.12
CA LEU A 161 2.27 -6.30 5.91
C LEU A 161 2.55 -7.71 6.46
N ALA A 162 3.12 -8.60 5.63
CA ALA A 162 3.45 -9.95 6.07
C ALA A 162 4.45 -9.95 7.22
N ALA A 163 5.48 -9.09 7.19
CA ALA A 163 6.46 -8.94 8.26
C ALA A 163 5.82 -8.31 9.52
N ARG A 164 5.06 -7.22 9.36
CA ARG A 164 4.37 -6.55 10.48
C ARG A 164 3.41 -7.50 11.21
N LEU A 165 2.63 -8.28 10.49
CA LEU A 165 1.70 -9.25 11.06
C LEU A 165 2.38 -10.42 11.77
N GLN A 166 3.69 -10.62 11.55
CA GLN A 166 4.54 -11.57 12.24
C GLN A 166 5.31 -10.94 13.41
N GLY A 167 5.12 -9.64 13.65
CA GLY A 167 5.70 -8.93 14.79
C GLY A 167 7.02 -8.20 14.50
N ALA A 168 7.43 -8.10 13.22
CA ALA A 168 8.60 -7.29 12.88
C ALA A 168 8.36 -5.81 13.18
N GLU A 169 9.38 -5.08 13.59
CA GLU A 169 9.31 -3.63 13.74
C GLU A 169 9.15 -2.93 12.38
N ALA A 170 8.60 -1.72 12.36
CA ALA A 170 8.25 -1.00 11.12
C ALA A 170 9.45 -0.82 10.18
N ILE A 171 10.64 -0.53 10.73
CA ILE A 171 11.87 -0.36 9.96
C ILE A 171 12.34 -1.68 9.36
N ASP A 172 12.27 -2.78 10.10
CA ASP A 172 12.69 -4.11 9.64
C ASP A 172 11.71 -4.65 8.59
N ALA A 173 10.42 -4.41 8.77
CA ALA A 173 9.40 -4.71 7.77
C ALA A 173 9.65 -3.94 6.45
N ALA A 174 10.05 -2.67 6.53
CA ALA A 174 10.40 -1.88 5.33
C ALA A 174 11.69 -2.37 4.66
N ARG A 175 12.70 -2.80 5.43
CA ARG A 175 13.93 -3.43 4.87
C ARG A 175 13.58 -4.70 4.09
N PHE A 176 12.78 -5.57 4.70
CA PHE A 176 12.30 -6.78 4.04
C PHE A 176 11.49 -6.44 2.77
N ALA A 177 10.59 -5.47 2.85
CA ALA A 177 9.76 -5.02 1.75
C ALA A 177 10.60 -4.44 0.58
N ASN A 178 11.65 -3.66 0.87
CA ASN A 178 12.59 -3.16 -0.14
C ASN A 178 13.31 -4.31 -0.86
N ARG A 179 13.80 -5.34 -0.14
CA ARG A 179 14.42 -6.53 -0.76
C ARG A 179 13.42 -7.28 -1.65
N ALA A 180 12.19 -7.46 -1.17
CA ALA A 180 11.15 -8.14 -1.92
C ALA A 180 10.78 -7.39 -3.21
N ALA A 181 10.61 -6.06 -3.13
CA ALA A 181 10.35 -5.20 -4.27
C ALA A 181 11.53 -5.19 -5.26
N ALA A 182 12.76 -5.10 -4.76
CA ALA A 182 13.96 -5.22 -5.59
C ALA A 182 14.03 -6.58 -6.33
N ARG A 183 13.66 -7.67 -5.66
CA ARG A 183 13.66 -8.99 -6.27
C ARG A 183 12.61 -9.14 -7.37
N VAL A 184 11.38 -8.63 -7.18
CA VAL A 184 10.34 -8.78 -8.21
C VAL A 184 10.67 -8.01 -9.48
N ILE A 185 11.30 -6.84 -9.40
CA ILE A 185 11.61 -6.01 -10.57
C ILE A 185 12.78 -6.51 -11.43
N THR A 186 13.49 -7.56 -11.03
CA THR A 186 14.59 -8.16 -11.84
C THR A 186 14.09 -9.10 -12.92
N GLN A 187 12.78 -9.24 -13.10
CA GLN A 187 12.15 -10.12 -14.07
C GLN A 187 10.89 -9.49 -14.65
N PHE A 188 10.30 -10.09 -15.67
CA PHE A 188 9.00 -9.65 -16.19
C PHE A 188 7.85 -10.13 -15.30
N GLY A 189 6.85 -9.26 -15.12
CA GLY A 189 5.61 -9.54 -14.40
C GLY A 189 5.68 -9.16 -12.92
N ALA A 190 4.50 -8.94 -12.36
CA ALA A 190 4.29 -8.36 -11.02
C ALA A 190 4.44 -9.36 -9.86
N ARG A 191 4.81 -10.62 -10.11
CA ARG A 191 4.88 -11.68 -9.10
C ARG A 191 6.13 -12.53 -9.29
N LEU A 192 6.62 -13.09 -8.19
CA LEU A 192 7.67 -14.09 -8.26
C LEU A 192 7.12 -15.40 -8.87
N PRO A 193 7.95 -16.18 -9.59
CA PRO A 193 7.50 -17.33 -10.38
C PRO A 193 6.93 -18.48 -9.54
N SER A 194 7.43 -18.66 -8.32
CA SER A 194 7.08 -19.81 -7.48
C SER A 194 6.97 -19.47 -5.99
N LEU A 195 6.27 -20.33 -5.24
CA LEU A 195 6.22 -20.22 -3.79
C LEU A 195 7.62 -20.33 -3.15
N THR A 196 8.51 -21.11 -3.75
CA THR A 196 9.90 -21.26 -3.28
C THR A 196 10.65 -19.93 -3.35
N ASP A 197 10.43 -19.11 -4.39
CA ASP A 197 11.05 -17.79 -4.50
C ASP A 197 10.61 -16.86 -3.37
N TYR A 198 9.34 -16.91 -2.95
CA TYR A 198 8.86 -16.18 -1.77
C TYR A 198 9.45 -16.70 -0.46
N GLN A 199 9.65 -18.02 -0.34
CA GLN A 199 10.27 -18.63 0.84
C GLN A 199 11.75 -18.21 0.96
N LEU A 200 12.48 -18.17 -0.14
CA LEU A 200 13.88 -17.73 -0.18
C LEU A 200 14.05 -16.26 0.25
N LEU A 201 13.09 -15.38 -0.05
CA LEU A 201 13.12 -14.01 0.45
C LEU A 201 13.12 -13.94 1.98
N ARG A 202 12.45 -14.87 2.65
CA ARG A 202 12.38 -14.94 4.11
C ARG A 202 13.62 -15.57 4.75
N ALA A 203 14.30 -16.46 4.04
CA ALA A 203 15.47 -17.18 4.54
C ALA A 203 16.77 -16.34 4.56
N THR A 204 16.76 -15.14 4.00
CA THR A 204 17.89 -14.21 3.94
C THR A 204 17.88 -13.17 5.07
N GLU A 205 17.17 -13.43 6.15
CA GLU A 205 17.18 -12.66 7.41
C GLU A 205 18.32 -13.06 8.33
#